data_f154a8c628273ce2e82062350630a60c
#
_entry.id   f154a8c628273ce2e82062350630a60c
#
_cell.length_a   1.000
_cell.length_b   1.000
_cell.length_c   1.000
_cell.angle_alpha   90.00
_cell.angle_beta   90.00
_cell.angle_gamma   90.00
#
_symmetry.space_group_name_H-M   'P 1'
#
loop_
_entity.id
_entity.type
_entity.pdbx_description
1 polymer ?
#
loop_
_entity_poly.entity_id
_entity_poly.type
_entity_poly.pdbx_seq_one_letter_code
_entity_poly.pdbx_strand_id
1 'polypeptide(L)'
;YTGLSYSPDGNYMMVETMEKPFSYIVPYNRFPERTSIYDKTGKLVTVFYEKPLIEELPKGFDAVETGKRSISWRADQPSTLVWAEAQDGGDPENEVNYRDHVYQVAAPFNGKPEFLAPVKYRYRGITWGNDKTAILYDGYWKTRRSGMYIINPSNPLQKPDSIIERSSQDLYSDPGSFETVRDASGRYSLLKFSKDGKKLYLTGEGYSPEGKRPFIDEFDIKSKKTKRLWRADGKDSYERIVQVVDWDKMTLITSIEKKQVNPNYFYRTIGKGKPIAITNFSNPYASFMNVKKENIEYKREDGVTLTGTLYLPAGYSKVKDGRLPVFIWAYPREYKSAQEAGQVKDSPHQFTRLFYGSAVYWAARGYAILDDASFPIIGEGDNEPNDSFVEQLVANGKAAIDELDRRGIADRDRVAVGGHSYGAFMTANLIAHSDLFAAGIARSGAYNRTLTPFGFQMEERTFWDNPELYMGMSPFTHANKINQPLLLIHGDADNNPGTFTLQSERLYGAIKGLGGTSRLVLLPYESHGYAARENILHMLWEMDQWLEKYVKHKSTK
;
A
#
# COMPACT_ATOMS: atom_id res chain seq x y z
N TYR A 1 -19.74 11.15 16.87
CA TYR A 1 -18.80 12.08 16.22
C TYR A 1 -17.82 11.29 15.39
N THR A 2 -17.29 11.92 14.31
CA THR A 2 -16.34 11.31 13.39
C THR A 2 -14.94 11.91 13.55
N GLY A 3 -14.86 13.17 13.99
CA GLY A 3 -13.60 13.88 14.19
C GLY A 3 -13.64 14.91 15.31
N LEU A 4 -12.47 15.12 15.93
CA LEU A 4 -12.22 16.17 16.92
C LEU A 4 -10.80 16.69 16.75
N SER A 5 -10.65 18.02 16.60
CA SER A 5 -9.34 18.66 16.55
C SER A 5 -9.38 20.06 17.17
N TYR A 6 -8.24 20.51 17.69
CA TYR A 6 -8.12 21.84 18.29
C TYR A 6 -7.31 22.76 17.40
N SER A 7 -7.62 24.06 17.39
CA SER A 7 -6.76 25.06 16.75
C SER A 7 -5.34 25.05 17.34
N PRO A 8 -4.31 25.48 16.61
CA PRO A 8 -2.94 25.53 17.14
C PRO A 8 -2.81 26.31 18.44
N ASP A 9 -3.51 27.42 18.60
CA ASP A 9 -3.54 28.22 19.83
C ASP A 9 -4.46 27.64 20.96
N GLY A 10 -5.25 26.59 20.65
CA GLY A 10 -6.17 25.94 21.58
C GLY A 10 -7.43 26.75 21.95
N ASN A 11 -7.69 27.85 21.25
CA ASN A 11 -8.86 28.68 21.51
C ASN A 11 -10.15 28.14 20.90
N TYR A 12 -10.04 27.27 19.89
CA TYR A 12 -11.18 26.67 19.18
C TYR A 12 -11.03 25.17 19.04
N MET A 13 -12.18 24.51 18.98
CA MET A 13 -12.30 23.08 18.75
C MET A 13 -13.21 22.84 17.54
N MET A 14 -12.76 22.07 16.59
CA MET A 14 -13.55 21.57 15.47
C MET A 14 -14.06 20.18 15.81
N VAL A 15 -15.37 19.99 15.68
CA VAL A 15 -16.08 18.73 15.92
C VAL A 15 -16.83 18.36 14.66
N GLU A 16 -16.62 17.13 14.22
CA GLU A 16 -17.30 16.54 13.06
C GLU A 16 -18.27 15.47 13.56
N THR A 17 -19.52 15.57 13.13
CA THR A 17 -20.58 14.63 13.49
C THR A 17 -21.28 14.09 12.27
N MET A 18 -21.49 12.78 12.25
CA MET A 18 -22.31 12.15 11.23
C MET A 18 -23.77 12.43 11.51
N GLU A 19 -24.51 12.86 10.50
CA GLU A 19 -25.91 13.26 10.60
C GLU A 19 -26.81 12.33 9.79
N LYS A 20 -28.12 12.40 10.03
CA LYS A 20 -29.13 11.75 9.19
C LYS A 20 -29.44 12.59 7.93
N PRO A 21 -29.94 11.95 6.84
CA PRO A 21 -30.31 10.54 6.70
C PRO A 21 -29.11 9.60 6.48
N PHE A 22 -29.21 8.38 6.99
CA PHE A 22 -28.25 7.32 6.66
C PHE A 22 -28.71 6.60 5.39
N SER A 23 -27.75 6.05 4.62
CA SER A 23 -28.02 5.33 3.38
C SER A 23 -27.56 3.88 3.48
N TYR A 24 -28.27 2.96 2.80
CA TYR A 24 -27.83 1.58 2.59
C TYR A 24 -27.14 1.38 1.22
N ILE A 25 -27.05 2.43 0.42
CA ILE A 25 -26.52 2.39 -0.97
C ILE A 25 -25.04 2.72 -0.99
N VAL A 26 -24.60 3.64 -0.12
CA VAL A 26 -23.24 4.17 -0.09
C VAL A 26 -22.54 3.93 1.25
N PRO A 27 -21.20 3.85 1.28
CA PRO A 27 -20.44 3.71 2.53
C PRO A 27 -20.58 4.96 3.42
N TYR A 28 -20.36 4.78 4.73
CA TYR A 28 -20.62 5.79 5.74
C TYR A 28 -19.83 7.10 5.56
N ASN A 29 -18.68 7.08 4.88
CA ASN A 29 -17.90 8.29 4.56
C ASN A 29 -18.59 9.22 3.54
N ARG A 30 -19.68 8.76 2.92
CA ARG A 30 -20.57 9.57 2.05
C ARG A 30 -21.84 10.04 2.77
N PHE A 31 -21.99 9.73 4.04
CA PHE A 31 -23.13 10.19 4.83
C PHE A 31 -23.04 11.69 5.11
N PRO A 32 -24.17 12.34 5.43
CA PRO A 32 -24.16 13.72 5.88
C PRO A 32 -23.25 13.92 7.08
N GLU A 33 -22.50 15.00 7.06
CA GLU A 33 -21.58 15.33 8.15
C GLU A 33 -21.66 16.82 8.45
N ARG A 34 -21.69 17.16 9.73
CA ARG A 34 -21.65 18.54 10.20
C ARG A 34 -20.31 18.85 10.85
N THR A 35 -19.62 19.86 10.31
CA THR A 35 -18.39 20.43 10.90
C THR A 35 -18.78 21.66 11.73
N SER A 36 -18.63 21.58 13.03
CA SER A 36 -18.97 22.64 13.99
C SER A 36 -17.73 23.15 14.71
N ILE A 37 -17.65 24.46 14.90
CA ILE A 37 -16.55 25.11 15.61
C ILE A 37 -17.08 25.62 16.96
N TYR A 38 -16.39 25.20 18.01
CA TYR A 38 -16.66 25.63 19.39
C TYR A 38 -15.47 26.44 19.91
N ASP A 39 -15.74 27.40 20.81
CA ASP A 39 -14.69 28.08 21.54
C ASP A 39 -14.18 27.22 22.73
N LYS A 40 -13.12 27.67 23.38
CA LYS A 40 -12.51 26.98 24.53
C LYS A 40 -13.45 26.82 25.75
N THR A 41 -14.60 27.48 25.77
CA THR A 41 -15.62 27.35 26.84
C THR A 41 -16.66 26.27 26.47
N GLY A 42 -16.60 25.73 25.27
CA GLY A 42 -17.58 24.78 24.74
C GLY A 42 -18.80 25.44 24.10
N LYS A 43 -18.79 26.76 23.91
CA LYS A 43 -19.87 27.46 23.21
C LYS A 43 -19.70 27.31 21.70
N LEU A 44 -20.80 26.99 21.01
CA LEU A 44 -20.83 26.93 19.54
C LEU A 44 -20.57 28.34 18.96
N VAL A 45 -19.54 28.45 18.14
CA VAL A 45 -19.19 29.68 17.41
C VAL A 45 -19.91 29.70 16.07
N THR A 46 -19.83 28.60 15.32
CA THR A 46 -20.48 28.45 14.01
C THR A 46 -20.62 27.00 13.61
N VAL A 47 -21.61 26.69 12.78
CA VAL A 47 -21.63 25.52 11.91
C VAL A 47 -20.89 25.90 10.64
N PHE A 48 -19.68 25.38 10.47
CA PHE A 48 -18.78 25.78 9.40
C PHE A 48 -19.15 25.16 8.05
N TYR A 49 -19.55 23.87 8.09
CA TYR A 49 -19.97 23.16 6.89
C TYR A 49 -20.97 22.04 7.21
N GLU A 50 -21.95 21.88 6.36
CA GLU A 50 -22.89 20.77 6.36
C GLU A 50 -22.77 20.04 5.03
N LYS A 51 -22.10 18.88 5.07
CA LYS A 51 -21.98 17.97 3.92
C LYS A 51 -23.32 17.25 3.73
N PRO A 52 -23.91 17.24 2.54
CA PRO A 52 -25.12 16.46 2.28
C PRO A 52 -24.81 14.96 2.16
N LEU A 53 -25.87 14.13 2.11
CA LEU A 53 -25.74 12.74 1.68
C LEU A 53 -25.30 12.71 0.21
N ILE A 54 -24.24 11.93 -0.07
CA ILE A 54 -23.66 11.81 -1.42
C ILE A 54 -23.91 10.40 -1.93
N GLU A 55 -25.05 10.19 -2.56
CA GLU A 55 -25.38 8.90 -3.19
C GLU A 55 -24.77 8.77 -4.58
N GLU A 56 -24.58 9.87 -5.28
CA GLU A 56 -24.01 9.90 -6.62
C GLU A 56 -22.69 10.66 -6.65
N LEU A 57 -21.69 10.08 -7.29
CA LEU A 57 -20.41 10.71 -7.64
C LEU A 57 -20.14 10.44 -9.12
N PRO A 58 -19.42 11.33 -9.82
CA PRO A 58 -18.86 11.02 -11.12
C PRO A 58 -18.04 9.73 -11.10
N LYS A 59 -17.78 9.15 -12.26
CA LYS A 59 -16.98 7.92 -12.39
C LYS A 59 -15.48 8.19 -12.18
N GLY A 60 -14.77 7.14 -11.77
CA GLY A 60 -13.31 7.14 -11.63
C GLY A 60 -12.82 7.48 -10.22
N PHE A 61 -11.57 7.08 -9.95
CA PHE A 61 -10.97 7.24 -8.61
C PHE A 61 -10.50 8.68 -8.31
N ASP A 62 -10.45 9.54 -9.32
CA ASP A 62 -10.22 10.97 -9.15
C ASP A 62 -11.52 11.77 -9.01
N ALA A 63 -12.70 11.10 -9.05
CA ALA A 63 -13.98 11.71 -8.77
C ALA A 63 -14.08 12.12 -7.30
N VAL A 64 -14.60 13.33 -7.07
CA VAL A 64 -14.74 13.87 -5.71
C VAL A 64 -16.08 14.59 -5.57
N GLU A 65 -16.52 14.74 -4.34
CA GLU A 65 -17.67 15.57 -4.01
C GLU A 65 -17.40 17.06 -4.30
N THR A 66 -18.45 17.79 -4.60
CA THR A 66 -18.42 19.26 -4.65
C THR A 66 -18.56 19.85 -3.24
N GLY A 67 -18.10 21.09 -3.04
CA GLY A 67 -18.09 21.74 -1.74
C GLY A 67 -16.76 21.58 -1.00
N LYS A 68 -16.80 21.87 0.31
CA LYS A 68 -15.58 21.89 1.13
C LYS A 68 -15.12 20.48 1.45
N ARG A 69 -13.87 20.16 1.10
CA ARG A 69 -13.21 18.86 1.36
C ARG A 69 -11.93 19.05 2.17
N SER A 70 -11.55 18.05 2.95
CA SER A 70 -10.31 18.05 3.73
C SER A 70 -10.18 19.28 4.63
N ILE A 71 -11.26 19.65 5.34
CA ILE A 71 -11.27 20.77 6.27
C ILE A 71 -10.28 20.47 7.39
N SER A 72 -9.37 21.40 7.66
CA SER A 72 -8.34 21.22 8.70
C SER A 72 -7.83 22.58 9.22
N TRP A 73 -7.09 22.54 10.32
CA TRP A 73 -6.42 23.72 10.85
C TRP A 73 -5.11 23.97 10.10
N ARG A 74 -4.83 25.23 9.79
CA ARG A 74 -3.47 25.65 9.37
C ARG A 74 -2.53 25.55 10.57
N ALA A 75 -1.53 24.69 10.48
CA ALA A 75 -0.61 24.46 11.59
C ALA A 75 0.30 25.67 11.91
N ASP A 76 0.54 26.54 10.92
CA ASP A 76 1.38 27.75 11.04
C ASP A 76 0.61 29.00 11.50
N GLN A 77 -0.72 28.91 11.73
CA GLN A 77 -1.56 30.03 12.14
C GLN A 77 -2.35 29.70 13.42
N PRO A 78 -2.61 30.68 14.30
CA PRO A 78 -3.29 30.40 15.58
C PRO A 78 -4.64 29.72 15.43
N SER A 79 -5.52 30.26 14.60
CA SER A 79 -6.92 29.79 14.46
C SER A 79 -7.44 30.06 13.04
N THR A 80 -6.88 29.35 12.06
CA THR A 80 -7.29 29.48 10.66
C THR A 80 -7.64 28.11 10.10
N LEU A 81 -8.83 27.98 9.50
CA LEU A 81 -9.27 26.79 8.80
C LEU A 81 -8.82 26.86 7.33
N VAL A 82 -8.56 25.69 6.75
CA VAL A 82 -8.22 25.49 5.33
C VAL A 82 -9.01 24.32 4.78
N TRP A 83 -9.39 24.39 3.49
CA TRP A 83 -10.10 23.33 2.78
C TRP A 83 -9.87 23.42 1.28
N ALA A 84 -10.20 22.36 0.54
CA ALA A 84 -10.17 22.31 -0.91
C ALA A 84 -11.58 22.24 -1.49
N GLU A 85 -11.76 22.82 -2.70
CA GLU A 85 -12.99 22.74 -3.49
C GLU A 85 -12.68 22.38 -4.93
N ALA A 86 -13.45 21.44 -5.50
CA ALA A 86 -13.30 21.01 -6.89
C ALA A 86 -13.71 22.13 -7.87
N GLN A 87 -12.90 22.33 -8.92
CA GLN A 87 -13.15 23.33 -9.96
C GLN A 87 -13.69 22.69 -11.25
N ASP A 88 -13.65 21.37 -11.35
CA ASP A 88 -14.18 20.57 -12.45
C ASP A 88 -15.56 19.95 -12.15
N GLY A 89 -16.23 20.44 -11.10
CA GLY A 89 -17.50 19.86 -10.63
C GLY A 89 -17.32 18.50 -9.95
N GLY A 90 -16.09 18.12 -9.59
CA GLY A 90 -15.76 16.82 -9.02
C GLY A 90 -15.61 15.69 -10.06
N ASP A 91 -15.82 16.00 -11.34
CA ASP A 91 -15.77 15.05 -12.44
C ASP A 91 -14.40 15.08 -13.13
N PRO A 92 -13.60 13.99 -13.05
CA PRO A 92 -12.29 13.94 -13.68
C PRO A 92 -12.33 14.00 -15.22
N GLU A 93 -13.47 13.76 -15.87
CA GLU A 93 -13.61 13.87 -17.32
C GLU A 93 -13.70 15.34 -17.79
N ASN A 94 -14.05 16.29 -16.90
CA ASN A 94 -14.05 17.70 -17.23
C ASN A 94 -12.62 18.25 -17.30
N GLU A 95 -12.26 18.86 -18.42
CA GLU A 95 -10.94 19.47 -18.62
C GLU A 95 -10.90 20.87 -18.00
N VAL A 96 -9.97 21.06 -17.06
CA VAL A 96 -9.72 22.34 -16.39
C VAL A 96 -8.22 22.55 -16.17
N ASN A 97 -7.80 23.80 -16.05
CA ASN A 97 -6.38 24.12 -15.77
C ASN A 97 -5.94 23.69 -14.37
N TYR A 98 -6.83 23.80 -13.40
CA TYR A 98 -6.64 23.42 -12.02
C TYR A 98 -7.87 22.67 -11.55
N ARG A 99 -7.69 21.48 -11.00
CA ARG A 99 -8.80 20.63 -10.59
C ARG A 99 -9.36 20.99 -9.23
N ASP A 100 -8.52 21.53 -8.36
CA ASP A 100 -8.94 21.99 -7.04
C ASP A 100 -8.40 23.40 -6.77
N HIS A 101 -9.14 24.17 -5.96
CA HIS A 101 -8.65 25.38 -5.32
C HIS A 101 -8.64 25.18 -3.80
N VAL A 102 -7.60 25.68 -3.15
CA VAL A 102 -7.52 25.72 -1.69
C VAL A 102 -7.94 27.08 -1.18
N TYR A 103 -8.78 27.08 -0.15
CA TYR A 103 -9.29 28.27 0.51
C TYR A 103 -8.98 28.25 2.00
N GLN A 104 -9.04 29.41 2.62
CA GLN A 104 -8.85 29.57 4.06
C GLN A 104 -9.82 30.59 4.67
N VAL A 105 -10.01 30.53 5.98
CA VAL A 105 -10.71 31.53 6.77
C VAL A 105 -10.18 31.56 8.20
N ALA A 106 -9.86 32.76 8.68
CA ALA A 106 -9.43 32.96 10.07
C ALA A 106 -10.63 33.10 11.02
N ALA A 107 -10.37 32.87 12.31
CA ALA A 107 -11.36 33.16 13.36
C ALA A 107 -11.85 34.62 13.28
N PRO A 108 -13.16 34.86 13.52
CA PRO A 108 -14.18 33.97 14.05
C PRO A 108 -14.96 33.16 12.99
N PHE A 109 -14.39 32.88 11.82
CA PHE A 109 -14.86 31.99 10.74
C PHE A 109 -16.12 32.46 10.01
N ASN A 110 -16.50 33.70 10.14
CA ASN A 110 -17.63 34.35 9.46
C ASN A 110 -17.20 35.27 8.31
N GLY A 111 -15.88 35.36 8.05
CA GLY A 111 -15.31 36.08 6.93
C GLY A 111 -15.59 35.39 5.58
N LYS A 112 -15.38 36.14 4.49
CA LYS A 112 -15.38 35.51 3.16
C LYS A 112 -14.19 34.56 3.04
N PRO A 113 -14.38 33.39 2.38
CA PRO A 113 -13.26 32.53 2.03
C PRO A 113 -12.18 33.29 1.27
N GLU A 114 -10.95 33.14 1.71
CA GLU A 114 -9.79 33.68 1.04
C GLU A 114 -9.13 32.58 0.19
N PHE A 115 -8.90 32.87 -1.07
CA PHE A 115 -8.15 31.95 -1.95
C PHE A 115 -6.71 31.82 -1.45
N LEU A 116 -6.19 30.59 -1.40
CA LEU A 116 -4.84 30.30 -0.91
C LEU A 116 -3.91 29.76 -2.02
N ALA A 117 -4.35 28.78 -2.80
CA ALA A 117 -3.54 28.21 -3.86
C ALA A 117 -4.41 27.45 -4.89
N PRO A 118 -4.01 27.47 -6.18
CA PRO A 118 -4.55 26.57 -7.18
C PRO A 118 -3.82 25.22 -7.10
N VAL A 119 -4.51 24.14 -7.40
CA VAL A 119 -3.99 22.76 -7.39
C VAL A 119 -4.23 22.13 -8.76
N LYS A 120 -3.14 21.71 -9.41
CA LYS A 120 -3.20 21.22 -10.79
C LYS A 120 -4.03 19.94 -10.91
N TYR A 121 -3.83 19.02 -9.99
CA TYR A 121 -4.55 17.75 -9.89
C TYR A 121 -5.45 17.74 -8.66
N ARG A 122 -5.72 16.57 -8.05
CA ARG A 122 -6.48 16.50 -6.80
C ARG A 122 -5.61 16.85 -5.61
N TYR A 123 -6.11 17.71 -4.75
CA TYR A 123 -5.50 18.08 -3.49
C TYR A 123 -5.24 16.86 -2.61
N ARG A 124 -4.01 16.75 -2.09
CA ARG A 124 -3.59 15.67 -1.19
C ARG A 124 -3.13 16.16 0.17
N GLY A 125 -2.96 17.47 0.35
CA GLY A 125 -2.59 18.07 1.63
C GLY A 125 -1.56 19.18 1.50
N ILE A 126 -1.28 19.83 2.63
CA ILE A 126 -0.23 20.84 2.79
C ILE A 126 0.57 20.53 4.04
N THR A 127 1.89 20.51 3.92
CA THR A 127 2.79 20.57 5.08
C THR A 127 3.19 22.02 5.31
N TRP A 128 2.73 22.58 6.41
CA TRP A 128 2.93 23.98 6.78
C TRP A 128 4.33 24.20 7.32
N GLY A 129 4.91 25.34 7.00
CA GLY A 129 6.19 25.77 7.57
C GLY A 129 6.07 27.10 8.28
N ASN A 130 5.77 28.14 7.52
CA ASN A 130 5.53 29.49 8.01
C ASN A 130 4.69 30.29 6.99
N ASP A 131 4.47 31.55 7.25
CA ASP A 131 3.68 32.47 6.40
C ASP A 131 4.22 32.63 4.95
N LYS A 132 5.46 32.20 4.66
CA LYS A 132 6.12 32.32 3.34
C LYS A 132 6.39 31.00 2.66
N THR A 133 6.35 29.89 3.39
CA THR A 133 6.77 28.58 2.86
C THR A 133 5.89 27.49 3.42
N ALA A 134 5.19 26.82 2.54
CA ALA A 134 4.51 25.55 2.79
C ALA A 134 4.69 24.63 1.57
N ILE A 135 4.53 23.34 1.76
CA ILE A 135 4.61 22.34 0.69
C ILE A 135 3.21 21.82 0.40
N LEU A 136 2.73 22.07 -0.80
CA LEU A 136 1.47 21.58 -1.34
C LEU A 136 1.72 20.25 -2.06
N TYR A 137 0.83 19.30 -1.85
CA TYR A 137 0.84 17.99 -2.51
C TYR A 137 -0.41 17.82 -3.36
N ASP A 138 -0.24 17.26 -4.54
CA ASP A 138 -1.34 16.84 -5.39
C ASP A 138 -1.10 15.45 -5.99
N GLY A 139 -2.13 14.89 -6.59
CA GLY A 139 -2.03 13.63 -7.29
C GLY A 139 -3.19 13.38 -8.24
N TYR A 140 -2.94 12.56 -9.26
CA TYR A 140 -3.95 12.16 -10.22
C TYR A 140 -3.84 10.66 -10.52
N TRP A 141 -4.87 9.94 -10.18
CA TRP A 141 -4.88 8.48 -10.27
C TRP A 141 -4.79 7.98 -11.71
N LYS A 142 -5.59 8.53 -12.61
CA LYS A 142 -5.66 8.10 -14.02
C LYS A 142 -4.28 8.05 -14.69
N THR A 143 -3.39 9.00 -14.39
CA THR A 143 -2.04 9.09 -14.94
C THR A 143 -0.94 8.68 -13.98
N ARG A 144 -1.28 8.21 -12.78
CA ARG A 144 -0.32 7.89 -11.68
C ARG A 144 0.60 9.05 -11.31
N ARG A 145 0.17 10.29 -11.56
CA ARG A 145 0.97 11.49 -11.24
C ARG A 145 0.87 11.86 -9.77
N SER A 146 1.98 12.31 -9.22
CA SER A 146 2.06 13.00 -7.94
C SER A 146 2.97 14.20 -8.06
N GLY A 147 2.63 15.29 -7.36
CA GLY A 147 3.38 16.54 -7.37
C GLY A 147 3.65 17.07 -5.98
N MET A 148 4.76 17.77 -5.83
CA MET A 148 5.13 18.56 -4.66
C MET A 148 5.49 19.97 -5.12
N TYR A 149 4.92 20.98 -4.45
CA TYR A 149 5.08 22.38 -4.83
C TYR A 149 5.35 23.24 -3.60
N ILE A 150 6.25 24.23 -3.74
CA ILE A 150 6.38 25.30 -2.75
C ILE A 150 5.27 26.31 -3.02
N ILE A 151 4.52 26.66 -1.99
CA ILE A 151 3.57 27.77 -2.01
C ILE A 151 3.99 28.84 -1.00
N ASN A 152 3.60 30.08 -1.29
CA ASN A 152 3.77 31.21 -0.38
C ASN A 152 2.39 31.62 0.20
N PRO A 153 2.05 31.20 1.41
CA PRO A 153 0.74 31.49 1.98
C PRO A 153 0.41 32.97 2.13
N SER A 154 1.42 33.85 2.24
CA SER A 154 1.24 35.31 2.29
C SER A 154 1.10 35.96 0.91
N ASN A 155 1.32 35.21 -0.18
CA ASN A 155 1.15 35.69 -1.55
C ASN A 155 0.41 34.65 -2.39
N PRO A 156 -0.90 34.44 -2.17
CA PRO A 156 -1.67 33.38 -2.81
C PRO A 156 -1.79 33.51 -4.34
N LEU A 157 -1.54 34.69 -4.90
CA LEU A 157 -1.50 34.90 -6.35
C LEU A 157 -0.21 34.40 -7.00
N GLN A 158 0.81 34.12 -6.21
CA GLN A 158 2.03 33.48 -6.70
C GLN A 158 1.72 32.03 -7.09
N LYS A 159 2.02 31.68 -8.35
CA LYS A 159 1.85 30.30 -8.82
C LYS A 159 2.66 29.32 -7.95
N PRO A 160 2.11 28.18 -7.55
CA PRO A 160 2.87 27.11 -6.90
C PRO A 160 4.14 26.76 -7.68
N ASP A 161 5.27 26.72 -7.01
CA ASP A 161 6.59 26.49 -7.59
C ASP A 161 6.94 25.01 -7.50
N SER A 162 6.97 24.30 -8.64
CA SER A 162 7.16 22.86 -8.70
C SER A 162 8.53 22.44 -8.16
N ILE A 163 8.53 21.50 -7.21
CA ILE A 163 9.72 20.79 -6.73
C ILE A 163 9.92 19.55 -7.61
N ILE A 164 8.88 18.74 -7.73
CA ILE A 164 8.87 17.52 -8.53
C ILE A 164 7.45 17.17 -8.97
N GLU A 165 7.34 16.70 -10.20
CA GLU A 165 6.16 15.98 -10.71
C GLU A 165 6.66 14.64 -11.26
N ARG A 166 6.14 13.52 -10.75
CA ARG A 166 6.61 12.18 -11.09
C ARG A 166 5.45 11.17 -11.16
N SER A 167 5.74 9.99 -11.68
CA SER A 167 4.87 8.85 -11.46
C SER A 167 4.90 8.43 -9.98
N SER A 168 3.75 8.22 -9.38
CA SER A 168 3.64 7.67 -8.02
C SER A 168 4.09 6.21 -7.93
N GLN A 169 4.18 5.51 -9.07
CA GLN A 169 4.64 4.12 -9.18
C GLN A 169 6.16 4.02 -9.34
N ASP A 170 6.84 5.12 -9.73
CA ASP A 170 8.30 5.17 -9.85
C ASP A 170 8.97 5.36 -8.49
N LEU A 171 9.37 4.26 -7.86
CA LEU A 171 10.02 4.27 -6.54
C LEU A 171 11.42 4.91 -6.58
N TYR A 172 12.14 4.78 -7.71
CA TYR A 172 13.52 5.27 -7.79
C TYR A 172 13.62 6.79 -7.88
N SER A 173 12.55 7.46 -8.35
CA SER A 173 12.45 8.91 -8.37
C SER A 173 11.87 9.52 -7.09
N ASP A 174 11.56 8.70 -6.07
CA ASP A 174 10.97 9.19 -4.82
C ASP A 174 11.97 10.08 -4.06
N PRO A 175 11.68 11.40 -3.90
CA PRO A 175 12.57 12.32 -3.21
C PRO A 175 12.53 12.16 -1.68
N GLY A 176 11.64 11.30 -1.16
CA GLY A 176 11.34 11.20 0.25
C GLY A 176 10.30 12.22 0.73
N SER A 177 10.18 12.36 2.04
CA SER A 177 9.24 13.25 2.71
C SER A 177 9.96 14.37 3.44
N PHE A 178 9.38 15.58 3.41
CA PHE A 178 9.89 16.70 4.19
C PHE A 178 9.75 16.44 5.68
N GLU A 179 10.83 16.66 6.39
CA GLU A 179 10.87 16.51 7.85
C GLU A 179 10.13 17.64 8.56
N THR A 180 9.52 17.28 9.66
CA THR A 180 8.74 18.20 10.48
C THR A 180 9.17 18.16 11.93
N VAL A 181 8.85 19.24 12.65
CA VAL A 181 9.01 19.35 14.09
C VAL A 181 7.68 19.75 14.72
N ARG A 182 7.45 19.32 15.95
CA ARG A 182 6.25 19.72 16.67
C ARG A 182 6.28 21.23 16.96
N ASP A 183 5.13 21.87 16.83
CA ASP A 183 4.90 23.24 17.25
C ASP A 183 5.02 23.38 18.78
N ALA A 184 4.96 24.60 19.29
CA ALA A 184 5.04 24.87 20.72
C ALA A 184 3.91 24.19 21.55
N SER A 185 2.76 23.91 20.92
CA SER A 185 1.65 23.21 21.56
C SER A 185 1.84 21.69 21.61
N GLY A 186 2.76 21.15 20.81
CA GLY A 186 2.97 19.72 20.62
C GLY A 186 1.86 19.02 19.80
N ARG A 187 0.87 19.77 19.32
CA ARG A 187 -0.28 19.22 18.57
C ARG A 187 -0.03 19.12 17.07
N TYR A 188 0.63 20.13 16.50
CA TYR A 188 0.85 20.24 15.07
C TYR A 188 2.31 20.03 14.70
N SER A 189 2.54 19.67 13.45
CA SER A 189 3.87 19.52 12.89
C SER A 189 4.09 20.61 11.83
N LEU A 190 5.22 21.28 11.92
CA LEU A 190 5.68 22.29 10.97
C LEU A 190 6.95 21.84 10.28
N LEU A 191 7.18 22.28 9.04
CA LEU A 191 8.40 21.99 8.30
C LEU A 191 9.64 22.32 9.14
N LYS A 192 10.61 21.43 9.11
CA LYS A 192 11.90 21.64 9.78
C LYS A 192 12.81 22.50 8.89
N PHE A 193 13.02 23.74 9.29
CA PHE A 193 13.99 24.65 8.65
C PHE A 193 15.39 24.50 9.24
N SER A 194 16.40 24.82 8.40
CA SER A 194 17.75 25.14 8.88
C SER A 194 17.74 26.43 9.72
N LYS A 195 18.81 26.68 10.48
CA LYS A 195 18.93 27.87 11.34
C LYS A 195 18.79 29.21 10.60
N ASP A 196 19.25 29.28 9.36
CA ASP A 196 19.14 30.47 8.51
C ASP A 196 17.81 30.56 7.74
N GLY A 197 16.92 29.57 7.91
CA GLY A 197 15.60 29.52 7.28
C GLY A 197 15.61 29.25 5.77
N LYS A 198 16.75 28.95 5.17
CA LYS A 198 16.89 28.82 3.70
C LYS A 198 16.72 27.40 3.20
N LYS A 199 16.77 26.41 4.09
CA LYS A 199 16.79 25.01 3.74
C LYS A 199 15.76 24.22 4.54
N LEU A 200 15.30 23.12 3.96
CA LEU A 200 14.47 22.08 4.58
C LEU A 200 15.24 20.77 4.60
N TYR A 201 14.69 19.76 5.23
CA TYR A 201 15.27 18.43 5.28
C TYR A 201 14.29 17.39 4.75
N LEU A 202 14.83 16.38 4.08
CA LEU A 202 14.10 15.23 3.55
C LEU A 202 14.67 13.94 4.10
N THR A 203 13.81 13.00 4.42
CA THR A 203 14.20 11.61 4.63
C THR A 203 13.43 10.71 3.67
N GLY A 204 14.05 9.63 3.23
CA GLY A 204 13.42 8.70 2.31
C GLY A 204 13.98 7.29 2.39
N GLU A 205 13.25 6.34 1.80
CA GLU A 205 13.63 4.93 1.74
C GLU A 205 14.82 4.67 0.81
N GLY A 206 15.06 5.55 -0.16
CA GLY A 206 16.22 5.47 -1.06
C GLY A 206 16.22 4.20 -1.89
N TYR A 207 15.10 3.91 -2.54
CA TYR A 207 14.99 2.79 -3.46
C TYR A 207 16.02 2.87 -4.57
N SER A 208 16.57 1.72 -4.93
CA SER A 208 17.56 1.58 -6.00
C SER A 208 17.61 0.14 -6.50
N PRO A 209 18.28 -0.16 -7.63
CA PRO A 209 18.49 -1.54 -8.08
C PRO A 209 19.17 -2.44 -7.05
N GLU A 210 19.99 -1.87 -6.15
CA GLU A 210 20.65 -2.60 -5.07
C GLU A 210 19.75 -2.78 -3.83
N GLY A 211 18.53 -2.26 -3.85
CA GLY A 211 17.57 -2.28 -2.74
C GLY A 211 17.43 -0.95 -2.02
N LYS A 212 16.75 -0.96 -0.89
CA LYS A 212 16.54 0.22 -0.05
C LYS A 212 17.81 0.68 0.64
N ARG A 213 18.10 1.97 0.51
CA ARG A 213 19.21 2.64 1.20
C ARG A 213 18.74 3.99 1.77
N PRO A 214 18.06 3.97 2.93
CA PRO A 214 17.48 5.17 3.54
C PRO A 214 18.47 6.32 3.66
N PHE A 215 17.94 7.55 3.52
CA PHE A 215 18.78 8.73 3.41
C PHE A 215 18.22 9.95 4.14
N ILE A 216 19.09 10.93 4.36
CA ILE A 216 18.76 12.30 4.77
C ILE A 216 19.36 13.25 3.75
N ASP A 217 18.52 14.14 3.21
CA ASP A 217 18.91 15.21 2.32
C ASP A 217 18.60 16.58 2.94
N GLU A 218 19.44 17.55 2.62
CA GLU A 218 19.21 18.97 2.80
C GLU A 218 18.69 19.53 1.48
N PHE A 219 17.56 20.23 1.51
CA PHE A 219 16.90 20.82 0.35
C PHE A 219 16.98 22.33 0.42
N ASP A 220 17.59 22.97 -0.56
CA ASP A 220 17.67 24.44 -0.69
C ASP A 220 16.37 24.97 -1.33
N ILE A 221 15.64 25.80 -0.60
CA ILE A 221 14.30 26.29 -0.99
C ILE A 221 14.36 27.11 -2.27
N LYS A 222 15.42 27.92 -2.47
CA LYS A 222 15.54 28.82 -3.61
C LYS A 222 15.93 28.09 -4.89
N SER A 223 16.95 27.23 -4.82
CA SER A 223 17.47 26.51 -5.98
C SER A 223 16.77 25.18 -6.24
N LYS A 224 15.99 24.68 -5.27
CA LYS A 224 15.32 23.37 -5.28
C LYS A 224 16.28 22.18 -5.45
N LYS A 225 17.54 22.38 -5.10
CA LYS A 225 18.56 21.33 -5.15
C LYS A 225 18.68 20.64 -3.81
N THR A 226 18.92 19.33 -3.86
CA THR A 226 19.21 18.52 -2.69
C THR A 226 20.72 18.27 -2.53
N LYS A 227 21.15 18.16 -1.28
CA LYS A 227 22.48 17.72 -0.90
C LYS A 227 22.35 16.55 0.05
N ARG A 228 22.90 15.38 -0.33
CA ARG A 228 22.92 14.20 0.52
C ARG A 228 23.77 14.45 1.76
N LEU A 229 23.15 14.38 2.95
CA LEU A 229 23.83 14.48 4.24
C LEU A 229 24.22 13.11 4.77
N TRP A 230 23.38 12.10 4.56
CA TRP A 230 23.62 10.72 4.96
C TRP A 230 22.85 9.75 4.08
N ARG A 231 23.38 8.56 3.92
CA ARG A 231 22.74 7.41 3.30
C ARG A 231 23.22 6.13 3.95
N ALA A 232 22.33 5.18 4.21
CA ALA A 232 22.69 3.84 4.65
C ALA A 232 23.63 3.18 3.62
N ASP A 233 24.68 2.49 4.07
CA ASP A 233 25.66 1.92 3.15
C ASP A 233 25.15 0.71 2.38
N GLY A 234 24.20 -0.04 2.98
CA GLY A 234 23.48 -1.15 2.34
C GLY A 234 24.35 -2.35 1.98
N LYS A 235 25.58 -2.46 2.50
CA LYS A 235 26.51 -3.56 2.15
C LYS A 235 26.19 -4.86 2.87
N ASP A 236 26.09 -4.79 4.21
CA ASP A 236 25.99 -5.96 5.08
C ASP A 236 24.76 -5.97 5.98
N SER A 237 24.01 -4.86 5.97
CA SER A 237 22.85 -4.65 6.82
C SER A 237 21.86 -3.71 6.18
N TYR A 238 20.62 -3.77 6.63
CA TYR A 238 19.62 -2.75 6.36
C TYR A 238 19.53 -1.82 7.57
N GLU A 239 19.81 -0.54 7.36
CA GLU A 239 19.72 0.51 8.36
C GLU A 239 18.65 1.50 7.98
N ARG A 240 17.64 1.69 8.84
CA ARG A 240 16.57 2.67 8.63
C ARG A 240 16.61 3.76 9.70
N ILE A 241 16.20 4.96 9.32
CA ILE A 241 16.02 6.06 10.26
C ILE A 241 14.76 5.80 11.08
N VAL A 242 14.88 5.91 12.40
CA VAL A 242 13.74 5.84 13.32
C VAL A 242 13.32 7.25 13.70
N GLN A 243 14.30 8.09 14.07
CA GLN A 243 14.06 9.47 14.46
C GLN A 243 15.35 10.29 14.35
N VAL A 244 15.23 11.54 13.93
CA VAL A 244 16.28 12.53 14.12
C VAL A 244 16.10 13.17 15.50
N VAL A 245 17.08 12.99 16.38
CA VAL A 245 17.04 13.47 17.77
C VAL A 245 17.47 14.93 17.86
N ASP A 246 18.51 15.29 17.13
CA ASP A 246 19.06 16.66 17.10
C ASP A 246 19.54 16.99 15.69
N TRP A 247 18.85 17.90 15.03
CA TRP A 247 19.15 18.34 13.68
C TRP A 247 20.45 19.15 13.58
N ASP A 248 20.81 19.87 14.62
CA ASP A 248 22.02 20.71 14.62
C ASP A 248 23.29 19.89 14.76
N LYS A 249 23.21 18.84 15.58
CA LYS A 249 24.31 17.89 15.79
C LYS A 249 24.22 16.70 14.84
N MET A 250 23.16 16.62 14.06
CA MET A 250 22.85 15.47 13.18
C MET A 250 22.94 14.14 13.91
N THR A 251 22.21 14.05 15.02
CA THR A 251 22.12 12.82 15.81
C THR A 251 20.81 12.09 15.57
N LEU A 252 20.90 10.79 15.38
CA LEU A 252 19.79 9.92 14.97
C LEU A 252 19.62 8.75 15.94
N ILE A 253 18.41 8.26 16.03
CA ILE A 253 18.15 6.86 16.37
C ILE A 253 17.90 6.13 15.06
N THR A 254 18.69 5.07 14.82
CA THR A 254 18.51 4.18 13.67
C THR A 254 18.17 2.77 14.13
N SER A 255 17.56 1.98 13.27
CA SER A 255 17.36 0.54 13.49
C SER A 255 18.20 -0.21 12.47
N ILE A 256 19.07 -1.10 12.94
CA ILE A 256 19.95 -1.90 12.10
C ILE A 256 19.54 -3.37 12.22
N GLU A 257 19.41 -4.02 11.09
CA GLU A 257 19.05 -5.44 11.00
C GLU A 257 19.86 -6.17 9.92
N LYS A 258 19.91 -7.50 10.02
CA LYS A 258 20.44 -8.40 8.98
C LYS A 258 19.46 -9.55 8.77
N LYS A 259 19.64 -10.34 7.73
CA LYS A 259 18.74 -11.47 7.41
C LYS A 259 18.36 -12.34 8.63
N GLN A 260 19.31 -12.55 9.54
CA GLN A 260 19.15 -13.41 10.74
C GLN A 260 19.37 -12.66 12.06
N VAL A 261 19.65 -11.36 12.01
CA VAL A 261 19.82 -10.51 13.19
C VAL A 261 18.61 -9.61 13.35
N ASN A 262 17.92 -9.80 14.48
CA ASN A 262 16.74 -9.00 14.82
C ASN A 262 17.08 -7.51 14.81
N PRO A 263 16.15 -6.64 14.38
CA PRO A 263 16.34 -5.19 14.45
C PRO A 263 16.70 -4.75 15.86
N ASN A 264 17.79 -3.99 15.97
CA ASN A 264 18.20 -3.33 17.18
C ASN A 264 18.35 -1.84 16.95
N TYR A 265 18.16 -1.03 17.99
CA TYR A 265 18.24 0.41 17.93
C TYR A 265 19.63 0.90 18.28
N PHE A 266 20.05 1.95 17.57
CA PHE A 266 21.37 2.54 17.72
C PHE A 266 21.28 4.07 17.77
N TYR A 267 22.10 4.69 18.59
CA TYR A 267 22.36 6.11 18.58
C TYR A 267 23.52 6.40 17.63
N ARG A 268 23.31 7.32 16.69
CA ARG A 268 24.28 7.69 15.66
C ARG A 268 24.46 9.20 15.58
N THR A 269 25.70 9.66 15.44
CA THR A 269 26.01 11.02 14.99
C THR A 269 26.59 10.94 13.58
N ILE A 270 25.98 11.62 12.61
CA ILE A 270 26.44 11.60 11.22
C ILE A 270 27.86 12.19 11.15
N GLY A 271 28.75 11.48 10.43
CA GLY A 271 30.16 11.89 10.29
C GLY A 271 31.05 11.63 11.50
N LYS A 272 30.52 10.98 12.57
CA LYS A 272 31.30 10.70 13.79
C LYS A 272 31.16 9.24 14.20
N GLY A 273 32.30 8.51 14.20
CA GLY A 273 32.42 7.19 14.80
C GLY A 273 31.44 6.11 14.29
N LYS A 274 31.37 5.01 15.01
CA LYS A 274 30.40 3.92 14.79
C LYS A 274 29.11 4.17 15.58
N PRO A 275 27.95 3.66 15.11
CA PRO A 275 26.73 3.69 15.90
C PRO A 275 26.90 3.00 17.26
N ILE A 276 26.28 3.55 18.29
CA ILE A 276 26.28 3.01 19.65
C ILE A 276 24.97 2.25 19.86
N ALA A 277 25.05 0.97 20.23
CA ALA A 277 23.88 0.15 20.47
C ALA A 277 23.07 0.65 21.69
N ILE A 278 21.76 0.81 21.52
CA ILE A 278 20.80 1.12 22.57
C ILE A 278 20.14 -0.17 23.08
N THR A 279 19.88 -1.13 22.16
CA THR A 279 19.22 -2.39 22.48
C THR A 279 20.04 -3.59 22.02
N ASN A 280 19.73 -4.76 22.57
CA ASN A 280 20.33 -6.04 22.17
C ASN A 280 19.24 -7.13 22.16
N PHE A 281 18.27 -7.00 21.26
CA PHE A 281 17.21 -8.00 21.10
C PHE A 281 17.74 -9.21 20.33
N SER A 282 17.54 -10.39 20.89
CA SER A 282 17.86 -11.65 20.22
C SER A 282 16.87 -11.97 19.10
N ASN A 283 17.24 -12.89 18.20
CA ASN A 283 16.32 -13.39 17.18
C ASN A 283 15.22 -14.22 17.86
N PRO A 284 13.93 -13.82 17.72
CA PRO A 284 12.81 -14.54 18.32
C PRO A 284 12.46 -15.85 17.60
N TYR A 285 13.03 -16.09 16.41
CA TYR A 285 12.70 -17.22 15.54
C TYR A 285 13.84 -18.22 15.44
N ALA A 286 14.22 -18.84 16.56
CA ALA A 286 15.36 -19.75 16.63
C ALA A 286 15.29 -20.91 15.61
N SER A 287 14.10 -21.46 15.37
CA SER A 287 13.86 -22.53 14.38
C SER A 287 14.05 -22.11 12.92
N PHE A 288 14.10 -20.79 12.64
CA PHE A 288 14.29 -20.24 11.31
C PHE A 288 15.69 -19.66 11.07
N MET A 289 16.59 -19.70 12.06
CA MET A 289 17.92 -19.10 11.94
C MET A 289 18.74 -19.64 10.76
N ASN A 290 18.53 -20.91 10.38
CA ASN A 290 19.27 -21.56 9.30
C ASN A 290 18.50 -21.65 7.98
N VAL A 291 17.31 -21.08 7.89
CA VAL A 291 16.57 -20.92 6.63
C VAL A 291 17.32 -19.92 5.76
N LYS A 292 17.70 -20.34 4.56
CA LYS A 292 18.39 -19.46 3.60
C LYS A 292 17.40 -18.49 3.00
N LYS A 293 17.77 -17.20 2.93
CA LYS A 293 16.99 -16.12 2.30
C LYS A 293 17.79 -15.49 1.16
N GLU A 294 17.19 -15.38 -0.02
CA GLU A 294 17.77 -14.76 -1.21
C GLU A 294 16.71 -13.94 -1.92
N ASN A 295 17.00 -12.68 -2.23
CA ASN A 295 16.19 -11.92 -3.17
C ASN A 295 16.61 -12.34 -4.59
N ILE A 296 15.65 -12.75 -5.40
CA ILE A 296 15.90 -13.19 -6.78
C ILE A 296 15.25 -12.24 -7.76
N GLU A 297 15.91 -12.08 -8.90
CA GLU A 297 15.41 -11.39 -10.08
C GLU A 297 15.39 -12.37 -11.25
N TYR A 298 14.32 -12.33 -12.04
CA TYR A 298 14.15 -13.16 -13.22
C TYR A 298 13.31 -12.44 -14.26
N LYS A 299 13.22 -12.99 -15.46
CA LYS A 299 12.52 -12.37 -16.58
C LYS A 299 11.27 -13.16 -16.97
N ARG A 300 10.19 -12.45 -17.21
CA ARG A 300 9.06 -12.95 -17.97
C ARG A 300 9.43 -13.02 -19.46
N GLU A 301 8.73 -13.81 -20.24
CA GLU A 301 9.04 -14.06 -21.66
C GLU A 301 9.06 -12.78 -22.51
N ASP A 302 8.22 -11.81 -22.17
CA ASP A 302 8.17 -10.49 -22.80
C ASP A 302 9.27 -9.52 -22.32
N GLY A 303 10.19 -9.98 -21.48
CA GLY A 303 11.32 -9.21 -20.96
C GLY A 303 11.06 -8.42 -19.68
N VAL A 304 9.82 -8.43 -19.16
CA VAL A 304 9.49 -7.76 -17.89
C VAL A 304 10.30 -8.37 -16.75
N THR A 305 10.92 -7.51 -15.95
CA THR A 305 11.66 -7.91 -14.75
C THR A 305 10.71 -8.27 -13.63
N LEU A 306 10.88 -9.45 -13.07
CA LEU A 306 10.15 -9.95 -11.91
C LEU A 306 11.11 -10.19 -10.76
N THR A 307 10.61 -10.03 -9.54
CA THR A 307 11.38 -10.21 -8.30
C THR A 307 10.62 -11.10 -7.33
N GLY A 308 11.32 -11.62 -6.33
CA GLY A 308 10.73 -12.35 -5.22
C GLY A 308 11.77 -12.68 -4.17
N THR A 309 11.32 -13.05 -2.99
CA THR A 309 12.20 -13.52 -1.91
C THR A 309 12.11 -15.03 -1.81
N LEU A 310 13.20 -15.70 -2.18
CA LEU A 310 13.32 -17.16 -2.09
C LEU A 310 13.82 -17.56 -0.71
N TYR A 311 13.06 -18.46 -0.06
CA TYR A 311 13.46 -19.12 1.17
C TYR A 311 13.65 -20.61 0.91
N LEU A 312 14.78 -21.16 1.40
CA LEU A 312 15.09 -22.58 1.30
C LEU A 312 15.22 -23.21 2.68
N PRO A 313 14.80 -24.46 2.87
CA PRO A 313 14.90 -25.17 4.15
C PRO A 313 16.29 -25.11 4.75
N ALA A 314 16.38 -25.15 6.06
CA ALA A 314 17.65 -25.22 6.77
C ALA A 314 18.46 -26.46 6.34
N GLY A 315 19.72 -26.24 6.00
CA GLY A 315 20.61 -27.33 5.56
C GLY A 315 20.35 -27.87 4.14
N TYR A 316 19.41 -27.29 3.39
CA TYR A 316 19.13 -27.73 2.02
C TYR A 316 20.38 -27.74 1.14
N SER A 317 20.55 -28.85 0.44
CA SER A 317 21.57 -29.05 -0.57
C SER A 317 20.96 -29.73 -1.79
N LYS A 318 21.04 -29.09 -2.95
CA LYS A 318 20.52 -29.61 -4.22
C LYS A 318 21.05 -31.02 -4.54
N VAL A 319 22.31 -31.29 -4.21
CA VAL A 319 22.95 -32.59 -4.49
C VAL A 319 22.37 -33.71 -3.61
N LYS A 320 22.07 -33.38 -2.35
CA LYS A 320 21.58 -34.35 -1.36
C LYS A 320 20.07 -34.52 -1.39
N ASP A 321 19.35 -33.41 -1.49
CA ASP A 321 17.91 -33.37 -1.25
C ASP A 321 17.11 -33.31 -2.56
N GLY A 322 17.78 -33.06 -3.70
CA GLY A 322 17.14 -32.94 -5.01
C GLY A 322 16.24 -31.72 -5.13
N ARG A 323 15.19 -31.85 -5.94
CA ARG A 323 14.18 -30.83 -6.17
C ARG A 323 13.12 -30.85 -5.07
N LEU A 324 12.69 -29.66 -4.66
CA LEU A 324 11.74 -29.46 -3.55
C LEU A 324 10.32 -29.20 -4.03
N PRO A 325 9.31 -29.53 -3.22
CA PRO A 325 8.00 -28.92 -3.36
C PRO A 325 8.11 -27.42 -3.14
N VAL A 326 7.33 -26.64 -3.89
CA VAL A 326 7.38 -25.17 -3.87
C VAL A 326 6.05 -24.60 -3.41
N PHE A 327 6.09 -23.52 -2.64
CA PHE A 327 4.92 -22.70 -2.35
C PHE A 327 5.20 -21.25 -2.74
N ILE A 328 4.48 -20.74 -3.75
CA ILE A 328 4.55 -19.35 -4.22
C ILE A 328 3.47 -18.56 -3.52
N TRP A 329 3.84 -17.46 -2.86
CA TRP A 329 2.91 -16.54 -2.23
C TRP A 329 3.05 -15.16 -2.89
N ALA A 330 1.94 -14.66 -3.45
CA ALA A 330 1.98 -13.45 -4.26
C ALA A 330 0.72 -12.59 -4.12
N TYR A 331 0.86 -11.35 -4.57
CA TYR A 331 -0.21 -10.37 -4.65
C TYR A 331 -0.03 -9.55 -5.93
N PRO A 332 -0.96 -9.59 -6.90
CA PRO A 332 -0.80 -8.87 -8.15
C PRO A 332 -0.94 -7.36 -7.93
N ARG A 333 -0.27 -6.59 -8.77
CA ARG A 333 -0.33 -5.12 -8.77
C ARG A 333 -0.35 -4.61 -10.19
N GLU A 334 -1.21 -3.64 -10.44
CA GLU A 334 -1.35 -3.00 -11.75
C GLU A 334 -0.39 -1.82 -11.89
N TYR A 335 0.26 -1.73 -13.06
CA TYR A 335 1.22 -0.69 -13.41
C TYR A 335 0.91 -0.08 -14.77
N LYS A 336 1.29 1.19 -14.94
CA LYS A 336 1.27 1.89 -16.23
C LYS A 336 2.65 1.86 -16.93
N SER A 337 3.64 1.19 -16.35
CA SER A 337 5.00 1.09 -16.89
C SER A 337 5.67 -0.23 -16.48
N ALA A 338 6.23 -0.95 -17.46
CA ALA A 338 7.02 -2.16 -17.23
C ALA A 338 8.30 -1.87 -16.44
N GLN A 339 8.92 -0.70 -16.69
CA GLN A 339 10.11 -0.28 -15.96
C GLN A 339 9.82 -0.06 -14.47
N GLU A 340 8.70 0.60 -14.14
CA GLU A 340 8.30 0.83 -12.76
C GLU A 340 7.89 -0.47 -12.05
N ALA A 341 7.21 -1.37 -12.77
CA ALA A 341 6.82 -2.68 -12.26
C ALA A 341 8.02 -3.57 -11.86
N GLY A 342 9.14 -3.43 -12.57
CA GLY A 342 10.37 -4.20 -12.34
C GLY A 342 11.31 -3.62 -11.27
N GLN A 343 10.93 -2.53 -10.60
CA GLN A 343 11.79 -1.89 -9.60
C GLN A 343 11.90 -2.72 -8.32
N VAL A 344 13.10 -2.75 -7.74
CA VAL A 344 13.40 -3.41 -6.48
C VAL A 344 12.80 -2.62 -5.31
N LYS A 345 12.03 -3.31 -4.45
CA LYS A 345 11.26 -2.69 -3.35
C LYS A 345 11.88 -2.89 -1.98
N ASP A 346 12.76 -3.86 -1.82
CA ASP A 346 13.26 -4.28 -0.51
C ASP A 346 14.78 -4.30 -0.44
N SER A 347 15.33 -4.27 0.78
CA SER A 347 16.75 -4.50 1.00
C SER A 347 17.02 -6.01 1.06
N PRO A 348 18.12 -6.51 0.41
CA PRO A 348 18.51 -7.91 0.53
C PRO A 348 18.93 -8.31 1.95
N HIS A 349 19.13 -7.33 2.84
CA HIS A 349 19.59 -7.53 4.22
C HIS A 349 18.48 -7.44 5.27
N GLN A 350 17.21 -7.23 4.86
CA GLN A 350 16.10 -7.16 5.80
C GLN A 350 15.91 -8.46 6.57
N PHE A 351 15.60 -8.32 7.85
CA PHE A 351 15.25 -9.42 8.74
C PHE A 351 13.92 -10.06 8.31
N THR A 352 13.83 -11.38 8.41
CA THR A 352 12.58 -12.09 8.12
C THR A 352 11.65 -12.01 9.31
N ARG A 353 10.62 -11.16 9.21
CA ARG A 353 9.55 -11.06 10.21
C ARG A 353 8.46 -12.07 9.89
N LEU A 354 8.25 -13.02 10.79
CA LEU A 354 7.13 -13.96 10.68
C LEU A 354 5.89 -13.36 11.34
N PHE A 355 4.78 -13.43 10.64
CA PHE A 355 3.46 -13.07 11.14
C PHE A 355 2.46 -14.18 10.76
N TYR A 356 1.25 -14.16 11.29
CA TYR A 356 0.29 -15.24 11.08
C TYR A 356 0.02 -15.59 9.60
N GLY A 357 0.16 -14.63 8.72
CA GLY A 357 -0.08 -14.79 7.28
C GLY A 357 1.13 -15.25 6.46
N SER A 358 2.31 -15.42 7.09
CA SER A 358 3.55 -15.69 6.38
C SER A 358 3.60 -17.09 5.78
N ALA A 359 3.89 -17.18 4.47
CA ALA A 359 4.14 -18.44 3.79
C ALA A 359 5.49 -19.07 4.19
N VAL A 360 6.39 -18.30 4.78
CA VAL A 360 7.74 -18.73 5.15
C VAL A 360 7.75 -19.87 6.17
N TYR A 361 6.67 -20.06 6.94
CA TYR A 361 6.54 -21.20 7.87
C TYR A 361 6.80 -22.55 7.19
N TRP A 362 6.40 -22.72 5.96
CA TRP A 362 6.57 -23.99 5.24
C TRP A 362 8.01 -24.26 4.79
N ALA A 363 8.92 -23.28 4.89
CA ALA A 363 10.35 -23.55 4.74
C ALA A 363 10.84 -24.53 5.83
N ALA A 364 10.30 -24.44 7.07
CA ALA A 364 10.58 -25.40 8.13
C ALA A 364 9.92 -26.78 7.90
N ARG A 365 8.98 -26.87 6.94
CA ARG A 365 8.29 -28.11 6.53
C ARG A 365 8.90 -28.75 5.29
N GLY A 366 10.03 -28.20 4.80
CA GLY A 366 10.78 -28.75 3.66
C GLY A 366 10.34 -28.23 2.29
N TYR A 367 9.62 -27.09 2.24
CA TYR A 367 9.26 -26.42 1.00
C TYR A 367 10.29 -25.34 0.63
N ALA A 368 10.55 -25.15 -0.65
CA ALA A 368 11.06 -23.90 -1.13
C ALA A 368 9.91 -22.88 -1.20
N ILE A 369 10.11 -21.69 -0.65
CA ILE A 369 9.09 -20.64 -0.62
C ILE A 369 9.55 -19.50 -1.51
N LEU A 370 8.72 -19.09 -2.46
CA LEU A 370 8.87 -17.81 -3.16
C LEU A 370 7.82 -16.85 -2.59
N ASP A 371 8.26 -16.03 -1.65
CA ASP A 371 7.42 -15.07 -0.93
C ASP A 371 7.53 -13.68 -1.57
N ASP A 372 6.45 -12.89 -1.50
CA ASP A 372 6.33 -11.58 -2.16
C ASP A 372 6.76 -11.63 -3.64
N ALA A 373 6.40 -12.73 -4.31
CA ALA A 373 6.66 -12.87 -5.72
C ALA A 373 5.93 -11.76 -6.50
N SER A 374 6.66 -11.02 -7.33
CA SER A 374 6.06 -9.95 -8.10
C SER A 374 5.20 -10.52 -9.23
N PHE A 375 3.93 -10.09 -9.26
CA PHE A 375 2.95 -10.45 -10.28
C PHE A 375 2.37 -9.18 -10.89
N PRO A 376 3.18 -8.40 -11.66
CA PRO A 376 2.72 -7.16 -12.25
C PRO A 376 1.74 -7.43 -13.40
N ILE A 377 0.72 -6.60 -13.45
CA ILE A 377 -0.22 -6.46 -14.55
C ILE A 377 0.03 -5.08 -15.15
N ILE A 378 0.42 -5.02 -16.41
CA ILE A 378 0.97 -3.80 -17.02
C ILE A 378 0.08 -3.37 -18.17
N GLY A 379 -0.32 -2.10 -18.15
CA GLY A 379 -1.02 -1.42 -19.25
C GLY A 379 -0.31 -0.14 -19.61
N GLU A 380 0.58 -0.18 -20.61
CA GLU A 380 1.32 0.99 -21.06
C GLU A 380 0.51 1.87 -21.99
N GLY A 381 0.76 3.18 -21.94
CA GLY A 381 0.05 4.15 -22.76
C GLY A 381 -1.45 4.18 -22.46
N ASP A 382 -2.25 4.06 -23.51
CA ASP A 382 -3.72 4.07 -23.43
C ASP A 382 -4.33 2.71 -23.05
N ASN A 383 -3.50 1.63 -22.98
CA ASN A 383 -3.99 0.33 -22.56
C ASN A 383 -4.23 0.29 -21.06
N GLU A 384 -5.35 -0.28 -20.65
CA GLU A 384 -5.60 -0.55 -19.24
C GLU A 384 -4.96 -1.89 -18.80
N PRO A 385 -4.33 -1.94 -17.62
CA PRO A 385 -3.64 -3.16 -17.17
C PRO A 385 -4.52 -4.40 -17.20
N ASN A 386 -5.78 -4.25 -16.82
CA ASN A 386 -6.71 -5.38 -16.69
C ASN A 386 -7.21 -5.95 -18.03
N ASP A 387 -6.99 -5.26 -19.16
CA ASP A 387 -7.36 -5.78 -20.48
C ASP A 387 -6.64 -7.09 -20.84
N SER A 388 -5.49 -7.35 -20.22
CA SER A 388 -4.70 -8.59 -20.37
C SER A 388 -4.35 -9.22 -19.01
N PHE A 389 -5.26 -9.08 -18.02
CA PHE A 389 -5.01 -9.53 -16.65
C PHE A 389 -4.65 -11.02 -16.56
N VAL A 390 -5.49 -11.88 -17.15
CA VAL A 390 -5.33 -13.34 -17.03
C VAL A 390 -4.07 -13.82 -17.72
N GLU A 391 -3.81 -13.35 -18.94
CA GLU A 391 -2.63 -13.70 -19.74
C GLU A 391 -1.34 -13.32 -18.99
N GLN A 392 -1.27 -12.08 -18.49
CA GLN A 392 -0.10 -11.62 -17.75
C GLN A 392 0.06 -12.37 -16.42
N LEU A 393 -1.05 -12.68 -15.74
CA LEU A 393 -1.03 -13.44 -14.51
C LEU A 393 -0.42 -14.84 -14.70
N VAL A 394 -0.85 -15.58 -15.74
CA VAL A 394 -0.34 -16.90 -16.09
C VAL A 394 1.14 -16.80 -16.48
N ALA A 395 1.52 -15.79 -17.29
CA ALA A 395 2.91 -15.57 -17.68
C ALA A 395 3.82 -15.29 -16.47
N ASN A 396 3.35 -14.54 -15.46
CA ASN A 396 4.09 -14.32 -14.22
C ASN A 396 4.31 -15.63 -13.45
N GLY A 397 3.26 -16.45 -13.31
CA GLY A 397 3.34 -17.77 -12.66
C GLY A 397 4.31 -18.71 -13.36
N LYS A 398 4.23 -18.77 -14.70
CA LYS A 398 5.14 -19.57 -15.52
C LYS A 398 6.60 -19.13 -15.33
N ALA A 399 6.88 -17.84 -15.42
CA ALA A 399 8.23 -17.30 -15.26
C ALA A 399 8.82 -17.60 -13.88
N ALA A 400 8.02 -17.51 -12.80
CA ALA A 400 8.46 -17.86 -11.46
C ALA A 400 8.86 -19.35 -11.34
N ILE A 401 8.03 -20.25 -11.89
CA ILE A 401 8.31 -21.68 -11.90
C ILE A 401 9.54 -22.00 -12.76
N ASP A 402 9.63 -21.41 -13.95
CA ASP A 402 10.76 -21.64 -14.88
C ASP A 402 12.09 -21.21 -14.25
N GLU A 403 12.13 -20.10 -13.52
CA GLU A 403 13.33 -19.67 -12.81
C GLU A 403 13.73 -20.63 -11.69
N LEU A 404 12.78 -21.08 -10.88
CA LEU A 404 13.07 -22.04 -9.81
C LEU A 404 13.48 -23.41 -10.35
N ASP A 405 12.93 -23.82 -11.49
CA ASP A 405 13.33 -25.03 -12.21
C ASP A 405 14.74 -24.90 -12.81
N ARG A 406 15.04 -23.79 -13.48
CA ARG A 406 16.37 -23.47 -14.03
C ARG A 406 17.44 -23.50 -12.93
N ARG A 407 17.12 -23.03 -11.75
CA ARG A 407 17.99 -23.13 -10.54
C ARG A 407 18.10 -24.57 -10.02
N GLY A 408 17.27 -25.49 -10.51
CA GLY A 408 17.17 -26.88 -10.06
C GLY A 408 16.61 -27.02 -8.66
N ILE A 409 15.77 -26.08 -8.24
CA ILE A 409 15.13 -26.06 -6.92
C ILE A 409 13.73 -26.66 -7.00
N ALA A 410 12.91 -26.22 -7.96
CA ALA A 410 11.52 -26.65 -8.07
C ALA A 410 11.37 -28.06 -8.67
N ASP A 411 10.51 -28.86 -8.06
CA ASP A 411 9.82 -29.95 -8.71
C ASP A 411 8.55 -29.38 -9.33
N ARG A 412 8.47 -29.34 -10.66
CA ARG A 412 7.39 -28.69 -11.41
C ARG A 412 6.01 -29.31 -11.13
N ASP A 413 5.97 -30.59 -10.77
CA ASP A 413 4.72 -31.28 -10.45
C ASP A 413 4.23 -31.02 -9.02
N ARG A 414 5.05 -30.39 -8.18
CA ARG A 414 4.81 -30.10 -6.78
C ARG A 414 4.89 -28.62 -6.45
N VAL A 415 4.26 -27.76 -7.26
CA VAL A 415 4.18 -26.31 -7.03
C VAL A 415 2.78 -25.93 -6.58
N ALA A 416 2.67 -25.26 -5.42
CA ALA A 416 1.47 -24.61 -4.95
C ALA A 416 1.54 -23.10 -5.16
N VAL A 417 0.37 -22.46 -5.31
CA VAL A 417 0.22 -21.02 -5.30
C VAL A 417 -0.78 -20.59 -4.23
N GLY A 418 -0.56 -19.45 -3.61
CA GLY A 418 -1.49 -18.90 -2.65
C GLY A 418 -1.42 -17.38 -2.53
N GLY A 419 -2.44 -16.83 -1.89
CA GLY A 419 -2.52 -15.41 -1.62
C GLY A 419 -3.71 -15.05 -0.74
N HIS A 420 -3.72 -13.81 -0.30
CA HIS A 420 -4.79 -13.22 0.51
C HIS A 420 -5.45 -12.08 -0.25
N SER A 421 -6.78 -11.90 -0.11
CA SER A 421 -7.51 -10.79 -0.75
C SER A 421 -7.38 -10.82 -2.28
N TYR A 422 -6.78 -9.83 -2.91
CA TYR A 422 -6.51 -9.84 -4.35
C TYR A 422 -5.52 -10.94 -4.75
N GLY A 423 -4.64 -11.36 -3.84
CA GLY A 423 -3.80 -12.55 -4.03
C GLY A 423 -4.60 -13.86 -4.04
N ALA A 424 -5.72 -13.93 -3.32
CA ALA A 424 -6.64 -15.08 -3.39
C ALA A 424 -7.42 -15.11 -4.72
N PHE A 425 -7.83 -13.95 -5.20
CA PHE A 425 -8.41 -13.77 -6.53
C PHE A 425 -7.42 -14.22 -7.63
N MET A 426 -6.16 -13.78 -7.53
CA MET A 426 -5.06 -14.25 -8.37
C MET A 426 -4.95 -15.78 -8.34
N THR A 427 -4.91 -16.37 -7.13
CA THR A 427 -4.78 -17.83 -6.96
C THR A 427 -5.88 -18.59 -7.68
N ALA A 428 -7.13 -18.18 -7.50
CA ALA A 428 -8.27 -18.83 -8.14
C ALA A 428 -8.23 -18.68 -9.68
N ASN A 429 -7.79 -17.52 -10.20
CA ASN A 429 -7.60 -17.32 -11.64
C ASN A 429 -6.48 -18.20 -12.20
N LEU A 430 -5.33 -18.30 -11.51
CA LEU A 430 -4.24 -19.16 -11.94
C LEU A 430 -4.65 -20.63 -12.02
N ILE A 431 -5.42 -21.10 -11.05
CA ILE A 431 -5.98 -22.48 -11.04
C ILE A 431 -7.03 -22.67 -12.15
N ALA A 432 -7.83 -21.64 -12.45
CA ALA A 432 -8.85 -21.73 -13.50
C ALA A 432 -8.28 -21.64 -14.94
N HIS A 433 -7.15 -20.98 -15.11
CA HIS A 433 -6.63 -20.64 -16.44
C HIS A 433 -5.25 -21.27 -16.77
N SER A 434 -4.73 -22.16 -15.90
CA SER A 434 -3.47 -22.85 -16.17
C SER A 434 -3.39 -24.19 -15.42
N ASP A 435 -2.49 -25.06 -15.92
CA ASP A 435 -2.11 -26.34 -15.28
C ASP A 435 -0.76 -26.24 -14.55
N LEU A 436 -0.30 -25.02 -14.28
CA LEU A 436 1.01 -24.75 -13.69
C LEU A 436 1.16 -25.24 -12.25
N PHE A 437 0.04 -25.38 -11.52
CA PHE A 437 0.07 -25.58 -10.09
C PHE A 437 -0.60 -26.91 -9.69
N ALA A 438 -0.04 -27.56 -8.68
CA ALA A 438 -0.60 -28.78 -8.10
C ALA A 438 -1.79 -28.51 -7.18
N ALA A 439 -1.83 -27.34 -6.53
CA ALA A 439 -2.90 -26.91 -5.65
C ALA A 439 -2.88 -25.40 -5.43
N GLY A 440 -4.03 -24.84 -5.02
CA GLY A 440 -4.18 -23.44 -4.64
C GLY A 440 -4.64 -23.25 -3.21
N ILE A 441 -4.23 -22.14 -2.57
CA ILE A 441 -4.70 -21.69 -1.26
C ILE A 441 -5.12 -20.22 -1.37
N ALA A 442 -6.42 -19.95 -1.24
CA ALA A 442 -7.01 -18.65 -1.44
C ALA A 442 -7.70 -18.15 -0.15
N ARG A 443 -7.19 -17.06 0.44
CA ARG A 443 -7.71 -16.49 1.69
C ARG A 443 -8.45 -15.18 1.46
N SER A 444 -9.71 -15.08 1.90
CA SER A 444 -10.56 -13.87 1.88
C SER A 444 -10.57 -13.16 0.52
N GLY A 445 -10.83 -13.91 -0.56
CA GLY A 445 -10.81 -13.38 -1.92
C GLY A 445 -12.18 -12.94 -2.44
N ALA A 446 -12.15 -12.19 -3.54
CA ALA A 446 -13.33 -11.85 -4.34
C ALA A 446 -13.28 -12.63 -5.66
N TYR A 447 -14.18 -13.55 -5.88
CA TYR A 447 -14.10 -14.48 -7.02
C TYR A 447 -15.13 -14.21 -8.12
N ASN A 448 -16.09 -13.35 -7.85
CA ASN A 448 -17.06 -12.88 -8.83
C ASN A 448 -17.09 -11.35 -8.83
N ARG A 449 -16.51 -10.74 -9.84
CA ARG A 449 -16.39 -9.27 -9.97
C ARG A 449 -17.70 -8.59 -10.33
N THR A 450 -18.71 -9.34 -10.79
CA THR A 450 -20.04 -8.76 -10.98
C THR A 450 -20.68 -8.30 -9.66
N LEU A 451 -20.17 -8.78 -8.51
CA LEU A 451 -20.56 -8.32 -7.18
C LEU A 451 -19.81 -7.06 -6.72
N THR A 452 -18.83 -6.58 -7.50
CA THR A 452 -18.14 -5.30 -7.29
C THR A 452 -18.24 -4.43 -8.55
N PRO A 453 -19.46 -4.06 -8.99
CA PRO A 453 -19.71 -3.58 -10.36
C PRO A 453 -19.23 -2.14 -10.63
N PHE A 454 -18.79 -1.40 -9.61
CA PHE A 454 -18.33 -0.01 -9.72
C PHE A 454 -16.81 0.14 -9.63
N GLY A 455 -16.07 -0.86 -10.11
CA GLY A 455 -14.62 -0.88 -10.06
C GLY A 455 -14.07 -1.74 -8.92
N PHE A 456 -12.80 -2.10 -9.04
CA PHE A 456 -12.06 -2.88 -8.03
C PHE A 456 -10.56 -2.70 -8.25
N GLN A 457 -9.78 -2.65 -7.17
CA GLN A 457 -8.34 -2.42 -7.23
C GLN A 457 -7.99 -1.16 -8.04
N MET A 458 -7.36 -1.30 -9.20
CA MET A 458 -7.05 -0.20 -10.11
C MET A 458 -7.97 -0.15 -11.35
N GLU A 459 -9.04 -0.93 -11.38
CA GLU A 459 -10.05 -0.90 -12.43
C GLU A 459 -11.10 0.16 -12.12
N GLU A 460 -11.20 1.20 -12.96
CA GLU A 460 -12.17 2.29 -12.81
C GLU A 460 -13.46 2.07 -13.63
N ARG A 461 -13.37 1.28 -14.69
CA ARG A 461 -14.54 0.98 -15.53
C ARG A 461 -15.56 0.18 -14.74
N THR A 462 -16.82 0.53 -14.86
CA THR A 462 -17.90 -0.22 -14.23
C THR A 462 -18.21 -1.51 -15.00
N PHE A 463 -18.94 -2.43 -14.36
CA PHE A 463 -19.43 -3.63 -15.04
C PHE A 463 -20.18 -3.32 -16.34
N TRP A 464 -20.99 -2.25 -16.35
CA TRP A 464 -21.76 -1.87 -17.54
C TRP A 464 -20.93 -1.22 -18.63
N ASP A 465 -19.78 -0.66 -18.30
CA ASP A 465 -18.82 -0.14 -19.30
C ASP A 465 -18.04 -1.27 -19.97
N ASN A 466 -17.75 -2.37 -19.27
CA ASN A 466 -17.01 -3.50 -19.81
C ASN A 466 -17.42 -4.84 -19.16
N PRO A 467 -18.61 -5.39 -19.49
CA PRO A 467 -19.09 -6.65 -18.90
C PRO A 467 -18.17 -7.84 -19.19
N GLU A 468 -17.54 -7.87 -20.37
CA GLU A 468 -16.65 -8.97 -20.77
C GLU A 468 -15.42 -9.05 -19.89
N LEU A 469 -14.83 -7.92 -19.54
CA LEU A 469 -13.72 -7.84 -18.61
C LEU A 469 -14.08 -8.44 -17.25
N TYR A 470 -15.20 -8.00 -16.69
CA TYR A 470 -15.66 -8.47 -15.38
C TYR A 470 -15.94 -9.96 -15.36
N MET A 471 -16.56 -10.48 -16.41
CA MET A 471 -16.82 -11.91 -16.57
C MET A 471 -15.52 -12.68 -16.80
N GLY A 472 -14.65 -12.19 -17.69
CA GLY A 472 -13.37 -12.84 -18.04
C GLY A 472 -12.41 -12.93 -16.86
N MET A 473 -12.35 -11.91 -16.00
CA MET A 473 -11.51 -11.90 -14.81
C MET A 473 -12.09 -12.70 -13.63
N SER A 474 -13.38 -13.05 -13.63
CA SER A 474 -14.03 -13.71 -12.51
C SER A 474 -13.76 -15.22 -12.50
N PRO A 475 -12.98 -15.80 -11.56
CA PRO A 475 -12.77 -17.25 -11.49
C PRO A 475 -14.09 -18.02 -11.32
N PHE A 476 -15.13 -17.40 -10.75
CA PHE A 476 -16.44 -18.00 -10.61
C PHE A 476 -17.06 -18.39 -11.96
N THR A 477 -16.92 -17.57 -13.00
CA THR A 477 -17.45 -17.84 -14.35
C THR A 477 -16.68 -18.95 -15.06
N HIS A 478 -15.49 -19.29 -14.56
CA HIS A 478 -14.59 -20.33 -15.07
C HIS A 478 -14.45 -21.50 -14.11
N ALA A 479 -15.38 -21.65 -13.15
CA ALA A 479 -15.33 -22.72 -12.13
C ALA A 479 -15.26 -24.12 -12.73
N ASN A 480 -15.83 -24.32 -13.93
CA ASN A 480 -15.76 -25.57 -14.70
C ASN A 480 -14.35 -25.93 -15.20
N LYS A 481 -13.40 -24.98 -15.16
CA LYS A 481 -11.99 -25.19 -15.52
C LYS A 481 -11.10 -25.44 -14.29
N ILE A 482 -11.63 -25.31 -13.06
CA ILE A 482 -10.90 -25.55 -11.82
C ILE A 482 -10.77 -27.04 -11.57
N ASN A 483 -9.71 -27.64 -12.09
CA ASN A 483 -9.44 -29.08 -11.99
C ASN A 483 -8.52 -29.43 -10.82
N GLN A 484 -7.62 -28.52 -10.42
CA GLN A 484 -6.70 -28.70 -9.31
C GLN A 484 -7.38 -28.36 -7.97
N PRO A 485 -6.94 -29.01 -6.87
CA PRO A 485 -7.47 -28.75 -5.54
C PRO A 485 -7.32 -27.27 -5.12
N LEU A 486 -8.43 -26.66 -4.66
CA LEU A 486 -8.46 -25.28 -4.18
C LEU A 486 -9.00 -25.20 -2.74
N LEU A 487 -8.15 -24.76 -1.81
CA LEU A 487 -8.52 -24.44 -0.43
C LEU A 487 -8.99 -22.98 -0.35
N LEU A 488 -10.19 -22.77 0.13
CA LEU A 488 -10.79 -21.47 0.39
C LEU A 488 -10.86 -21.24 1.92
N ILE A 489 -10.27 -20.17 2.42
CA ILE A 489 -10.33 -19.78 3.83
C ILE A 489 -10.89 -18.36 3.91
N HIS A 490 -11.88 -18.11 4.78
CA HIS A 490 -12.53 -16.80 4.87
C HIS A 490 -12.97 -16.48 6.28
N GLY A 491 -12.85 -15.25 6.72
CA GLY A 491 -13.49 -14.75 7.93
C GLY A 491 -15.00 -14.63 7.73
N ASP A 492 -15.82 -15.18 8.63
CA ASP A 492 -17.27 -15.15 8.47
C ASP A 492 -17.89 -13.77 8.68
N ALA A 493 -17.14 -12.84 9.30
CA ALA A 493 -17.48 -11.44 9.50
C ALA A 493 -16.67 -10.49 8.62
N ASP A 494 -16.18 -10.94 7.45
CA ASP A 494 -15.42 -10.10 6.52
C ASP A 494 -16.29 -8.92 6.07
N ASN A 495 -15.86 -7.71 6.45
CA ASN A 495 -16.56 -6.45 6.20
C ASN A 495 -15.93 -5.63 5.06
N ASN A 496 -14.95 -6.17 4.34
CA ASN A 496 -14.42 -5.54 3.14
C ASN A 496 -15.44 -5.65 2.00
N PRO A 497 -15.92 -4.54 1.43
CA PRO A 497 -17.02 -4.57 0.45
C PRO A 497 -16.77 -5.43 -0.78
N GLY A 498 -15.49 -5.63 -1.17
CA GLY A 498 -15.14 -6.46 -2.32
C GLY A 498 -15.08 -7.96 -2.03
N THR A 499 -14.91 -8.34 -0.76
CA THR A 499 -14.55 -9.71 -0.35
C THR A 499 -15.49 -10.31 0.69
N PHE A 500 -16.78 -9.94 0.69
CA PHE A 500 -17.74 -10.59 1.61
C PHE A 500 -17.66 -12.12 1.51
N THR A 501 -17.87 -12.80 2.63
CA THR A 501 -17.78 -14.26 2.77
C THR A 501 -18.55 -15.03 1.70
N LEU A 502 -19.67 -14.47 1.23
CA LEU A 502 -20.47 -14.96 0.11
C LEU A 502 -19.61 -15.29 -1.13
N GLN A 503 -18.54 -14.57 -1.40
CA GLN A 503 -17.64 -14.81 -2.53
C GLN A 503 -17.04 -16.23 -2.48
N SER A 504 -16.51 -16.62 -1.32
CA SER A 504 -15.94 -17.97 -1.10
C SER A 504 -17.00 -19.05 -1.10
N GLU A 505 -18.16 -18.82 -0.47
CA GLU A 505 -19.26 -19.77 -0.42
C GLU A 505 -19.76 -20.13 -1.82
N ARG A 506 -19.94 -19.12 -2.69
CA ARG A 506 -20.42 -19.31 -4.05
C ARG A 506 -19.39 -20.02 -4.95
N LEU A 507 -18.12 -19.65 -4.86
CA LEU A 507 -17.07 -20.35 -5.61
C LEU A 507 -16.95 -21.81 -5.14
N TYR A 508 -16.95 -22.06 -3.83
CA TYR A 508 -16.96 -23.42 -3.27
C TYR A 508 -18.12 -24.25 -3.80
N GLY A 509 -19.34 -23.70 -3.74
CA GLY A 509 -20.55 -24.36 -4.24
C GLY A 509 -20.45 -24.69 -5.73
N ALA A 510 -19.92 -23.77 -6.56
CA ALA A 510 -19.73 -23.99 -7.98
C ALA A 510 -18.71 -25.11 -8.25
N ILE A 511 -17.52 -25.07 -7.63
CA ILE A 511 -16.50 -26.13 -7.81
C ILE A 511 -17.04 -27.49 -7.38
N LYS A 512 -17.73 -27.57 -6.22
CA LYS A 512 -18.30 -28.85 -5.73
C LYS A 512 -19.40 -29.36 -6.63
N GLY A 513 -20.31 -28.49 -7.08
CA GLY A 513 -21.39 -28.85 -8.00
C GLY A 513 -20.89 -29.36 -9.35
N LEU A 514 -19.70 -28.94 -9.79
CA LEU A 514 -19.03 -29.38 -11.01
C LEU A 514 -18.11 -30.60 -10.78
N GLY A 515 -18.08 -31.19 -9.58
CA GLY A 515 -17.26 -32.37 -9.27
C GLY A 515 -15.82 -32.08 -8.91
N GLY A 516 -15.41 -30.80 -8.79
CA GLY A 516 -14.06 -30.40 -8.46
C GLY A 516 -13.67 -30.65 -7.00
N THR A 517 -12.38 -30.57 -6.71
CA THR A 517 -11.83 -30.73 -5.36
C THR A 517 -11.64 -29.36 -4.71
N SER A 518 -12.46 -29.07 -3.71
CA SER A 518 -12.36 -27.85 -2.91
C SER A 518 -12.73 -28.11 -1.45
N ARG A 519 -12.17 -27.28 -0.55
CA ARG A 519 -12.53 -27.18 0.85
C ARG A 519 -12.77 -25.73 1.20
N LEU A 520 -13.84 -25.45 1.92
CA LEU A 520 -14.15 -24.13 2.48
C LEU A 520 -13.96 -24.16 4.00
N VAL A 521 -13.19 -23.23 4.52
CA VAL A 521 -12.96 -23.02 5.95
C VAL A 521 -13.44 -21.61 6.30
N LEU A 522 -14.47 -21.53 7.14
CA LEU A 522 -14.98 -20.27 7.68
C LEU A 522 -14.39 -20.06 9.08
N LEU A 523 -13.78 -18.90 9.30
CA LEU A 523 -13.17 -18.54 10.58
C LEU A 523 -14.14 -17.66 11.37
N PRO A 524 -14.70 -18.17 12.50
CA PRO A 524 -15.73 -17.47 13.25
C PRO A 524 -15.28 -16.09 13.73
N TYR A 525 -16.14 -15.08 13.52
CA TYR A 525 -15.96 -13.69 13.97
C TYR A 525 -14.72 -12.98 13.42
N GLU A 526 -14.02 -13.55 12.44
CA GLU A 526 -12.90 -12.89 11.77
C GLU A 526 -13.38 -11.98 10.65
N SER A 527 -12.77 -10.81 10.60
CA SER A 527 -12.93 -9.83 9.51
C SER A 527 -12.02 -10.20 8.33
N HIS A 528 -11.68 -9.20 7.48
CA HIS A 528 -10.77 -9.39 6.35
C HIS A 528 -9.36 -9.85 6.76
N GLY A 529 -8.87 -9.42 7.92
CA GLY A 529 -7.67 -9.91 8.58
C GLY A 529 -8.03 -10.76 9.80
N TYR A 530 -7.21 -11.77 10.12
CA TYR A 530 -7.48 -12.71 11.20
C TYR A 530 -6.70 -12.34 12.46
N ALA A 531 -7.37 -12.36 13.61
CA ALA A 531 -6.81 -11.90 14.87
C ALA A 531 -6.86 -12.95 15.99
N ALA A 532 -7.90 -13.80 16.05
CA ALA A 532 -8.03 -14.78 17.11
C ALA A 532 -7.00 -15.90 16.94
N ARG A 533 -6.27 -16.20 18.02
CA ARG A 533 -5.21 -17.20 18.03
C ARG A 533 -5.71 -18.58 17.54
N GLU A 534 -6.87 -18.98 17.97
CA GLU A 534 -7.49 -20.28 17.62
C GLU A 534 -7.75 -20.37 16.13
N ASN A 535 -8.31 -19.32 15.54
CA ASN A 535 -8.58 -19.21 14.11
C ASN A 535 -7.29 -19.22 13.29
N ILE A 536 -6.27 -18.47 13.74
CA ILE A 536 -4.94 -18.43 13.10
C ILE A 536 -4.30 -19.82 13.11
N LEU A 537 -4.30 -20.52 14.24
CA LEU A 537 -3.75 -21.87 14.36
C LEU A 537 -4.51 -22.88 13.49
N HIS A 538 -5.85 -22.78 13.45
CA HIS A 538 -6.67 -23.61 12.60
C HIS A 538 -6.40 -23.35 11.11
N MET A 539 -6.33 -22.09 10.72
CA MET A 539 -5.94 -21.69 9.34
C MET A 539 -4.59 -22.31 8.94
N LEU A 540 -3.56 -22.17 9.79
CA LEU A 540 -2.23 -22.72 9.51
C LEU A 540 -2.27 -24.25 9.40
N TRP A 541 -3.05 -24.91 10.26
CA TRP A 541 -3.23 -26.36 10.20
C TRP A 541 -3.91 -26.81 8.91
N GLU A 542 -4.99 -26.14 8.49
CA GLU A 542 -5.70 -26.44 7.23
C GLU A 542 -4.78 -26.24 6.01
N MET A 543 -3.99 -25.18 6.00
CA MET A 543 -3.02 -24.93 4.94
C MET A 543 -1.94 -26.03 4.92
N ASP A 544 -1.43 -26.46 6.09
CA ASP A 544 -0.43 -27.51 6.20
C ASP A 544 -0.97 -28.85 5.67
N GLN A 545 -2.16 -29.27 6.12
CA GLN A 545 -2.79 -30.51 5.65
C GLN A 545 -3.03 -30.48 4.13
N TRP A 546 -3.42 -29.31 3.58
CA TRP A 546 -3.66 -29.16 2.15
C TRP A 546 -2.38 -29.30 1.33
N LEU A 547 -1.31 -28.65 1.76
CA LEU A 547 -0.01 -28.71 1.11
C LEU A 547 0.63 -30.11 1.22
N GLU A 548 0.58 -30.75 2.39
CA GLU A 548 1.09 -32.12 2.55
C GLU A 548 0.37 -33.09 1.62
N LYS A 549 -0.97 -33.02 1.53
CA LYS A 549 -1.76 -33.94 0.74
C LYS A 549 -1.64 -33.75 -0.78
N TYR A 550 -1.73 -32.52 -1.24
CA TYR A 550 -1.87 -32.23 -2.68
C TYR A 550 -0.61 -31.75 -3.37
N VAL A 551 0.44 -31.42 -2.61
CA VAL A 551 1.70 -30.92 -3.16
C VAL A 551 2.86 -31.82 -2.79
N LYS A 552 3.16 -32.01 -1.50
CA LYS A 552 4.36 -32.74 -1.06
C LYS A 552 4.25 -34.24 -1.32
N HIS A 553 3.11 -34.82 -1.03
CA HIS A 553 2.79 -36.25 -1.22
C HIS A 553 1.80 -36.48 -2.36
N LYS A 554 1.85 -35.59 -3.39
CA LYS A 554 1.04 -35.78 -4.59
C LYS A 554 1.35 -37.16 -5.17
N SER A 555 0.38 -38.08 -5.12
CA SER A 555 0.53 -39.39 -5.77
C SER A 555 0.65 -39.16 -7.27
N THR A 556 1.77 -39.57 -7.86
CA THR A 556 1.88 -39.73 -9.32
C THR A 556 0.82 -40.75 -9.73
N LYS A 557 -0.17 -40.30 -10.50
CA LYS A 557 -1.14 -41.20 -11.15
C LYS A 557 -0.46 -41.99 -12.24
#